data_a6726b8ba8c5d3d8b9a97be1c1fc9427
#
_entry.id   a6726b8ba8c5d3d8b9a97be1c1fc9427
#
_cell.length_a   1.000
_cell.length_b   1.000
_cell.length_c   1.000
_cell.angle_alpha   90.00
_cell.angle_beta   90.00
_cell.angle_gamma   90.00
#
_symmetry.space_group_name_H-M   'P 1'
#
loop_
_entity.id
_entity.type
_entity.pdbx_description
1 polymer ?
#
loop_
_entity_poly.entity_id
_entity_poly.type
_entity_poly.pdbx_seq_one_letter_code
_entity_poly.pdbx_strand_id
1 'polypeptide(L)'
;MKSNKKMSLLSSIFKLKKIYMILFFILSSISLVKCHKTSNQHSKQIKCDEGQEYIKGQCINTIASTTPNTPSFDLLSEAYIDENGVYKYIQIKCGEKIFIRGRKDCKYHKNIYNKFLQEVKENHLNKNKCEVLGGGRINKDEKNKKIKIYGYSNRYGRAVNQHQVTKDILSKYYHNYDITWTNDGY
;
A
#
# COMPACT_ATOMS: atom_id res chain seq x y z
N MET A 1 53.87 -3.56 16.84
CA MET A 1 53.87 -3.05 15.44
C MET A 1 52.71 -3.59 14.59
N LYS A 2 51.42 -3.49 15.03
CA LYS A 2 50.24 -3.94 14.22
C LYS A 2 49.18 -2.85 14.00
N SER A 3 49.39 -1.62 14.46
CA SER A 3 48.38 -0.54 14.40
C SER A 3 48.39 0.30 13.11
N ASN A 4 49.51 0.45 12.43
CA ASN A 4 49.65 1.39 11.31
C ASN A 4 49.14 0.88 9.95
N LYS A 5 48.87 -0.42 9.81
CA LYS A 5 48.38 -1.01 8.53
C LYS A 5 46.88 -0.82 8.32
N LYS A 6 46.06 -0.70 9.41
CA LYS A 6 44.62 -0.50 9.33
C LYS A 6 44.20 0.93 8.92
N MET A 7 45.01 1.92 9.31
CA MET A 7 44.73 3.33 8.97
C MET A 7 45.02 3.65 7.49
N SER A 8 46.02 3.01 6.88
CA SER A 8 46.32 3.24 5.47
C SER A 8 45.25 2.64 4.53
N LEU A 9 44.65 1.50 4.90
CA LEU A 9 43.59 0.86 4.12
C LEU A 9 42.28 1.70 4.10
N LEU A 10 41.94 2.29 5.24
CA LEU A 10 40.74 3.15 5.35
C LEU A 10 40.85 4.44 4.51
N SER A 11 42.04 5.03 4.45
CA SER A 11 42.28 6.24 3.64
C SER A 11 42.21 5.96 2.14
N SER A 12 42.61 4.77 1.70
CA SER A 12 42.54 4.34 0.30
C SER A 12 41.07 4.08 -0.14
N ILE A 13 40.24 3.49 0.73
CA ILE A 13 38.82 3.24 0.45
C ILE A 13 38.02 4.57 0.33
N PHE A 14 38.38 5.56 1.18
CA PHE A 14 37.77 6.88 1.11
C PHE A 14 38.13 7.64 -0.18
N LYS A 15 39.34 7.52 -0.67
CA LYS A 15 39.76 8.10 -1.96
C LYS A 15 39.05 7.45 -3.15
N LEU A 16 38.91 6.12 -3.14
CA LEU A 16 38.16 5.42 -4.22
C LEU A 16 36.69 5.83 -4.29
N LYS A 17 35.99 5.97 -3.15
CA LYS A 17 34.61 6.41 -3.13
C LYS A 17 34.43 7.83 -3.68
N LYS A 18 35.38 8.73 -3.41
CA LYS A 18 35.35 10.11 -3.91
C LYS A 18 35.55 10.17 -5.43
N ILE A 19 36.40 9.31 -5.98
CA ILE A 19 36.64 9.22 -7.44
C ILE A 19 35.42 8.63 -8.14
N TYR A 20 34.74 7.63 -7.55
CA TYR A 20 33.53 7.02 -8.12
C TYR A 20 32.37 8.01 -8.18
N MET A 21 32.19 8.85 -7.15
CA MET A 21 31.18 9.92 -7.15
C MET A 21 31.44 10.99 -8.21
N ILE A 22 32.69 11.36 -8.45
CA ILE A 22 33.05 12.35 -9.48
C ILE A 22 32.81 11.80 -10.89
N LEU A 23 33.15 10.52 -11.13
CA LEU A 23 32.89 9.84 -12.41
C LEU A 23 31.37 9.70 -12.70
N PHE A 24 30.56 9.44 -11.65
CA PHE A 24 29.11 9.36 -11.79
C PHE A 24 28.49 10.72 -12.19
N PHE A 25 28.98 11.84 -11.64
CA PHE A 25 28.55 13.18 -12.02
C PHE A 25 28.98 13.60 -13.42
N ILE A 26 30.14 13.15 -13.90
CA ILE A 26 30.63 13.46 -15.25
C ILE A 26 29.83 12.69 -16.31
N LEU A 27 29.45 11.42 -16.04
CA LEU A 27 28.66 10.62 -16.95
C LEU A 27 27.18 11.07 -17.06
N SER A 28 26.62 11.70 -16.03
CA SER A 28 25.28 12.25 -16.05
C SER A 28 25.17 13.57 -16.84
N SER A 29 26.28 14.25 -17.09
CA SER A 29 26.32 15.55 -17.80
C SER A 29 26.45 15.43 -19.33
N ILE A 30 26.64 14.21 -19.86
CA ILE A 30 26.88 14.01 -21.32
C ILE A 30 25.60 13.71 -22.11
N SER A 31 24.45 13.58 -21.46
CA SER A 31 23.20 13.20 -22.13
C SER A 31 22.29 14.36 -22.57
N LEU A 32 22.74 15.58 -22.54
CA LEU A 32 21.92 16.78 -22.87
C LEU A 32 22.52 17.67 -23.93
N VAL A 33 22.93 17.12 -25.09
CA VAL A 33 23.09 17.92 -26.30
C VAL A 33 22.87 17.02 -27.53
N LYS A 34 21.71 17.14 -28.14
CA LYS A 34 21.41 17.07 -29.59
C LYS A 34 19.90 16.86 -29.78
N CYS A 35 19.19 17.85 -30.22
CA CYS A 35 18.85 17.98 -31.62
C CYS A 35 18.05 19.25 -31.87
N HIS A 36 18.67 20.20 -32.50
CA HIS A 36 17.97 21.27 -33.22
C HIS A 36 18.09 20.93 -34.70
N LYS A 37 16.99 20.62 -35.36
CA LYS A 37 16.82 20.83 -36.81
C LYS A 37 15.38 21.22 -37.07
N THR A 38 15.24 22.51 -37.37
CA THR A 38 14.11 23.12 -38.03
C THR A 38 13.89 22.52 -39.43
N SER A 39 12.67 22.07 -39.67
CA SER A 39 12.12 22.06 -41.02
C SER A 39 10.67 22.50 -40.94
N ASN A 40 10.44 23.74 -41.45
CA ASN A 40 9.10 24.25 -41.75
C ASN A 40 8.46 23.34 -42.80
N GLN A 41 7.44 22.60 -42.39
CA GLN A 41 6.44 22.11 -43.31
C GLN A 41 5.07 22.53 -42.79
N HIS A 42 4.34 23.23 -43.60
CA HIS A 42 2.97 23.67 -43.43
C HIS A 42 2.06 22.44 -43.33
N SER A 43 1.92 21.88 -42.14
CA SER A 43 1.03 20.75 -41.92
C SER A 43 -0.33 21.28 -41.46
N LYS A 44 -1.33 21.00 -42.28
CA LYS A 44 -2.75 21.16 -41.96
C LYS A 44 -3.00 20.50 -40.58
N GLN A 45 -3.31 21.34 -39.60
CA GLN A 45 -3.56 20.87 -38.23
C GLN A 45 -4.89 20.10 -38.24
N ILE A 46 -4.81 18.77 -38.20
CA ILE A 46 -5.97 17.91 -38.08
C ILE A 46 -6.36 17.96 -36.60
N LYS A 47 -7.55 18.50 -36.33
CA LYS A 47 -8.12 18.61 -34.98
C LYS A 47 -8.95 17.36 -34.73
N CYS A 48 -8.53 16.51 -33.78
CA CYS A 48 -9.34 15.42 -33.30
C CYS A 48 -10.44 15.92 -32.34
N ASP A 49 -11.50 15.14 -32.17
CA ASP A 49 -12.57 15.43 -31.22
C ASP A 49 -12.08 15.32 -29.76
N GLU A 50 -12.85 15.93 -28.84
CA GLU A 50 -12.53 15.93 -27.42
C GLU A 50 -12.42 14.47 -26.91
N GLY A 51 -11.26 14.07 -26.33
CA GLY A 51 -10.98 12.70 -25.90
C GLY A 51 -10.25 11.82 -26.93
N GLN A 52 -9.79 12.40 -28.06
CA GLN A 52 -9.03 11.66 -29.07
C GLN A 52 -7.61 12.23 -29.21
N GLU A 53 -6.63 11.36 -29.41
CA GLU A 53 -5.25 11.72 -29.70
C GLU A 53 -4.87 11.28 -31.13
N TYR A 54 -4.14 12.15 -31.85
CA TYR A 54 -3.71 11.86 -33.21
C TYR A 54 -2.42 11.05 -33.22
N ILE A 55 -2.53 9.74 -33.49
CA ILE A 55 -1.38 8.81 -33.50
C ILE A 55 -1.31 8.11 -34.86
N LYS A 56 -0.15 8.19 -35.50
CA LYS A 56 0.15 7.52 -36.78
C LYS A 56 -0.89 7.74 -37.89
N GLY A 57 -1.42 8.98 -38.02
CA GLY A 57 -2.31 9.29 -39.11
C GLY A 57 -3.80 9.08 -38.86
N GLN A 58 -4.18 8.71 -37.65
CA GLN A 58 -5.58 8.48 -37.22
C GLN A 58 -5.89 9.08 -35.87
N CYS A 59 -7.11 9.61 -35.70
CA CYS A 59 -7.62 9.97 -34.38
C CYS A 59 -8.09 8.71 -33.67
N ILE A 60 -7.45 8.38 -32.55
CA ILE A 60 -7.77 7.20 -31.73
C ILE A 60 -8.44 7.69 -30.46
N ASN A 61 -9.58 7.09 -30.10
CA ASN A 61 -10.18 7.33 -28.80
C ASN A 61 -9.17 6.94 -27.73
N THR A 62 -8.64 7.89 -27.02
CA THR A 62 -7.93 7.61 -25.75
C THR A 62 -8.98 7.11 -24.77
N ILE A 63 -9.16 5.78 -24.71
CA ILE A 63 -9.72 5.18 -23.52
C ILE A 63 -8.87 5.77 -22.41
N ALA A 64 -9.53 6.47 -21.46
CA ALA A 64 -8.84 7.10 -20.34
C ALA A 64 -7.86 6.09 -19.76
N SER A 65 -6.61 6.18 -20.19
CA SER A 65 -5.50 5.44 -19.66
C SER A 65 -5.41 5.93 -18.23
N THR A 66 -5.98 5.17 -17.33
CA THR A 66 -5.68 5.25 -15.91
C THR A 66 -4.17 5.36 -15.82
N THR A 67 -3.68 6.52 -15.47
CA THR A 67 -2.24 6.79 -15.30
C THR A 67 -1.66 5.70 -14.40
N PRO A 68 -0.66 4.92 -14.86
CA PRO A 68 -0.26 3.70 -14.18
C PRO A 68 0.58 3.92 -12.91
N ASN A 69 0.50 5.08 -12.25
CA ASN A 69 1.41 5.41 -11.17
C ASN A 69 0.80 6.13 -9.96
N THR A 70 -0.52 6.13 -9.76
CA THR A 70 -1.06 6.59 -8.48
C THR A 70 -1.10 5.38 -7.54
N PRO A 71 -0.38 5.38 -6.41
CA PRO A 71 -0.42 4.29 -5.45
C PRO A 71 -1.87 4.03 -5.03
N SER A 72 -2.36 2.81 -5.30
CA SER A 72 -3.73 2.39 -5.00
C SER A 72 -3.75 1.53 -3.75
N PHE A 73 -4.85 1.61 -2.99
CA PHE A 73 -5.12 0.69 -1.88
C PHE A 73 -5.28 -0.78 -2.32
N ASP A 74 -5.27 -1.05 -3.63
CA ASP A 74 -5.24 -2.41 -4.18
C ASP A 74 -3.96 -3.18 -3.85
N LEU A 75 -2.88 -2.47 -3.51
CA LEU A 75 -1.62 -3.06 -3.07
C LEU A 75 -1.70 -3.73 -1.70
N LEU A 76 -2.70 -3.36 -0.88
CA LEU A 76 -2.87 -3.91 0.46
C LEU A 76 -3.89 -5.05 0.46
N SER A 77 -3.59 -6.14 1.17
CA SER A 77 -4.57 -7.19 1.42
C SER A 77 -5.76 -6.65 2.21
N GLU A 78 -6.99 -6.96 1.79
CA GLU A 78 -8.21 -6.53 2.50
C GLU A 78 -8.28 -7.12 3.92
N ALA A 79 -7.73 -8.33 4.14
CA ALA A 79 -7.77 -8.99 5.44
C ALA A 79 -6.38 -9.41 5.91
N TYR A 80 -6.05 -9.02 7.13
CA TYR A 80 -4.94 -9.56 7.89
C TYR A 80 -5.39 -9.77 9.33
N ILE A 81 -5.44 -11.03 9.77
CA ILE A 81 -5.71 -11.42 11.15
C ILE A 81 -4.64 -12.41 11.61
N ASP A 82 -4.22 -12.26 12.85
CA ASP A 82 -3.24 -13.16 13.44
C ASP A 82 -3.75 -14.61 13.49
N GLU A 83 -2.84 -15.54 13.72
CA GLU A 83 -3.14 -16.96 13.83
C GLU A 83 -4.02 -17.27 15.06
N ASN A 84 -4.05 -18.49 15.48
CA ASN A 84 -4.90 -19.04 16.55
C ASN A 84 -5.01 -18.16 17.81
N GLY A 85 -6.20 -18.01 18.37
CA GLY A 85 -6.48 -17.37 19.66
C GLY A 85 -7.50 -16.24 19.64
N VAL A 86 -7.61 -15.54 20.76
CA VAL A 86 -8.56 -14.42 20.97
C VAL A 86 -7.82 -13.09 20.96
N TYR A 87 -8.22 -12.19 20.09
CA TYR A 87 -7.61 -10.87 19.96
C TYR A 87 -8.59 -9.80 19.44
N LYS A 88 -8.17 -8.56 19.55
CA LYS A 88 -8.94 -7.43 19.03
C LYS A 88 -8.79 -7.29 17.52
N TYR A 89 -9.84 -6.80 16.87
CA TYR A 89 -9.79 -6.42 15.47
C TYR A 89 -10.46 -5.07 15.23
N ILE A 90 -10.16 -4.45 14.12
CA ILE A 90 -10.81 -3.24 13.62
C ILE A 90 -11.19 -3.40 12.16
N GLN A 91 -12.23 -2.67 11.79
CA GLN A 91 -12.69 -2.45 10.43
C GLN A 91 -12.31 -1.03 10.02
N ILE A 92 -11.60 -0.88 8.90
CA ILE A 92 -11.04 0.39 8.44
C ILE A 92 -11.52 0.62 7.01
N LYS A 93 -12.04 1.81 6.73
CA LYS A 93 -12.35 2.24 5.36
C LYS A 93 -11.23 3.15 4.87
N CYS A 94 -10.70 2.89 3.65
CA CYS A 94 -9.78 3.78 2.96
C CYS A 94 -10.25 3.96 1.51
N GLY A 95 -10.74 5.15 1.19
CA GLY A 95 -11.47 5.36 -0.05
C GLY A 95 -12.72 4.49 -0.09
N GLU A 96 -12.86 3.67 -1.12
CA GLU A 96 -14.00 2.74 -1.25
C GLU A 96 -13.73 1.34 -0.67
N LYS A 97 -12.50 1.06 -0.22
CA LYS A 97 -12.12 -0.25 0.30
C LYS A 97 -12.26 -0.36 1.81
N ILE A 98 -12.62 -1.56 2.27
CA ILE A 98 -12.69 -1.92 3.69
C ILE A 98 -11.60 -2.94 4.00
N PHE A 99 -10.84 -2.67 5.04
CA PHE A 99 -9.75 -3.50 5.53
C PHE A 99 -10.07 -4.06 6.90
N ILE A 100 -9.74 -5.34 7.12
CA ILE A 100 -9.84 -6.01 8.41
C ILE A 100 -8.44 -6.23 8.95
N ARG A 101 -8.18 -5.75 10.17
CA ARG A 101 -6.91 -5.97 10.86
C ARG A 101 -7.17 -6.50 12.25
N GLY A 102 -6.71 -7.71 12.54
CA GLY A 102 -6.81 -8.37 13.84
C GLY A 102 -5.43 -8.73 14.40
N ARG A 103 -5.10 -8.30 15.62
CA ARG A 103 -3.75 -8.42 16.19
C ARG A 103 -3.73 -8.84 17.64
N LYS A 104 -2.97 -9.88 17.95
CA LYS A 104 -2.73 -10.38 19.32
C LYS A 104 -1.81 -9.46 20.11
N ASP A 105 -0.79 -8.93 19.46
CA ASP A 105 0.23 -8.06 20.04
C ASP A 105 -0.26 -6.63 20.34
N CYS A 106 -1.52 -6.33 20.06
CA CYS A 106 -2.12 -5.02 20.28
C CYS A 106 -3.06 -5.00 21.49
N LYS A 107 -2.63 -4.36 22.58
CA LYS A 107 -3.46 -4.20 23.79
C LYS A 107 -4.76 -3.42 23.52
N TYR A 108 -4.74 -2.44 22.63
CA TYR A 108 -5.87 -1.56 22.32
C TYR A 108 -6.15 -1.53 20.81
N HIS A 109 -7.42 -1.31 20.43
CA HIS A 109 -7.82 -1.14 19.03
C HIS A 109 -7.06 -0.01 18.33
N LYS A 110 -6.72 1.09 19.06
CA LYS A 110 -5.89 2.18 18.53
C LYS A 110 -4.50 1.71 18.07
N ASN A 111 -3.92 0.74 18.78
CA ASN A 111 -2.60 0.22 18.41
C ASN A 111 -2.66 -0.51 17.06
N ILE A 112 -3.75 -1.25 16.80
CA ILE A 112 -3.98 -1.91 15.51
C ILE A 112 -4.08 -0.86 14.40
N TYR A 113 -4.85 0.22 14.62
CA TYR A 113 -4.97 1.31 13.65
C TYR A 113 -3.64 1.99 13.35
N ASN A 114 -2.84 2.27 14.38
CA ASN A 114 -1.53 2.88 14.19
C ASN A 114 -0.60 2.01 13.35
N LYS A 115 -0.60 0.67 13.55
CA LYS A 115 0.16 -0.28 12.73
C LYS A 115 -0.33 -0.29 11.28
N PHE A 116 -1.64 -0.25 11.07
CA PHE A 116 -2.21 -0.15 9.73
C PHE A 116 -1.83 1.16 9.03
N LEU A 117 -1.85 2.30 9.74
CA LEU A 117 -1.40 3.57 9.18
C LEU A 117 0.09 3.57 8.82
N GLN A 118 0.90 2.79 9.54
CA GLN A 118 2.30 2.56 9.18
C GLN A 118 2.41 1.73 7.89
N GLU A 119 1.63 0.65 7.75
CA GLU A 119 1.52 -0.14 6.52
C GLU A 119 1.11 0.73 5.32
N VAL A 120 0.12 1.61 5.49
CA VAL A 120 -0.32 2.58 4.47
C VAL A 120 0.82 3.53 4.07
N LYS A 121 1.58 4.03 5.04
CA LYS A 121 2.72 4.93 4.80
C LYS A 121 3.86 4.24 4.05
N GLU A 122 4.19 3.02 4.43
CA GLU A 122 5.25 2.21 3.78
C GLU A 122 4.94 1.92 2.32
N ASN A 123 3.65 1.82 1.98
CA ASN A 123 3.18 1.66 0.60
C ASN A 123 2.91 3.00 -0.11
N HIS A 124 3.37 4.13 0.44
CA HIS A 124 3.21 5.47 -0.12
C HIS A 124 1.76 5.91 -0.36
N LEU A 125 0.81 5.33 0.40
CA LEU A 125 -0.62 5.62 0.28
C LEU A 125 -1.03 6.79 1.19
N ASN A 126 -2.14 7.46 0.84
CA ASN A 126 -2.63 8.59 1.60
C ASN A 126 -3.45 8.14 2.82
N LYS A 127 -2.83 8.18 4.00
CA LYS A 127 -3.49 7.83 5.28
C LYS A 127 -4.72 8.69 5.62
N ASN A 128 -4.81 9.91 5.10
CA ASN A 128 -5.94 10.81 5.37
C ASN A 128 -7.24 10.34 4.71
N LYS A 129 -7.17 9.36 3.81
CA LYS A 129 -8.34 8.69 3.21
C LYS A 129 -8.84 7.52 4.06
N CYS A 130 -8.23 7.26 5.24
CA CYS A 130 -8.54 6.10 6.08
C CYS A 130 -9.22 6.50 7.38
N GLU A 131 -10.29 5.81 7.73
CA GLU A 131 -11.04 5.95 8.98
C GLU A 131 -11.42 4.58 9.57
N VAL A 132 -11.57 4.51 10.89
CA VAL A 132 -12.01 3.29 11.57
C VAL A 132 -13.54 3.28 11.67
N LEU A 133 -14.17 2.29 11.07
CA LEU A 133 -15.63 2.11 11.09
C LEU A 133 -16.13 1.45 12.39
N GLY A 134 -15.24 0.77 13.10
CA GLY A 134 -15.56 0.07 14.34
C GLY A 134 -14.62 -1.10 14.57
N GLY A 135 -14.97 -1.95 15.54
CA GLY A 135 -14.17 -3.13 15.83
C GLY A 135 -14.84 -4.05 16.83
N GLY A 136 -14.08 -5.04 17.27
CA GLY A 136 -14.52 -6.03 18.22
C GLY A 136 -13.39 -7.00 18.56
N ARG A 137 -13.76 -8.27 18.70
CA ARG A 137 -12.85 -9.39 18.95
C ARG A 137 -13.03 -10.48 17.90
N ILE A 138 -11.96 -11.16 17.62
CA ILE A 138 -11.95 -12.41 16.86
C ILE A 138 -11.43 -13.51 17.79
N ASN A 139 -12.12 -14.64 17.78
CA ASN A 139 -11.62 -15.90 18.29
C ASN A 139 -11.37 -16.82 17.08
N LYS A 140 -10.11 -17.05 16.74
CA LYS A 140 -9.71 -17.94 15.65
C LYS A 140 -9.19 -19.25 16.24
N ASP A 141 -9.83 -20.33 15.88
CA ASP A 141 -9.44 -21.71 16.23
C ASP A 141 -8.86 -22.38 14.97
N GLU A 142 -7.56 -22.42 14.91
CA GLU A 142 -6.82 -22.98 13.78
C GLU A 142 -7.05 -24.49 13.64
N LYS A 143 -7.13 -25.19 14.75
CA LYS A 143 -7.29 -26.65 14.79
C LYS A 143 -8.66 -27.09 14.26
N ASN A 144 -9.72 -26.39 14.69
CA ASN A 144 -11.09 -26.71 14.31
C ASN A 144 -11.59 -25.89 13.11
N LYS A 145 -10.72 -25.06 12.51
CA LYS A 145 -11.05 -24.17 11.38
C LYS A 145 -12.30 -23.32 11.65
N LYS A 146 -12.33 -22.66 12.82
CA LYS A 146 -13.43 -21.81 13.24
C LYS A 146 -12.97 -20.38 13.48
N ILE A 147 -13.78 -19.41 13.07
CA ILE A 147 -13.59 -17.99 13.39
C ILE A 147 -14.90 -17.45 13.94
N LYS A 148 -14.86 -16.94 15.18
CA LYS A 148 -15.99 -16.25 15.80
C LYS A 148 -15.67 -14.76 15.93
N ILE A 149 -16.56 -13.91 15.40
CA ILE A 149 -16.47 -12.45 15.44
C ILE A 149 -17.52 -11.94 16.43
N TYR A 150 -17.15 -11.03 17.36
CA TYR A 150 -18.06 -10.55 18.39
C TYR A 150 -17.58 -9.26 19.06
N GLY A 151 -18.43 -8.71 19.96
CA GLY A 151 -18.06 -7.60 20.82
C GLY A 151 -17.97 -6.26 20.09
N TYR A 152 -17.23 -5.32 20.67
CA TYR A 152 -17.10 -3.95 20.16
C TYR A 152 -15.79 -3.31 20.63
N SER A 153 -15.48 -2.17 20.06
CA SER A 153 -14.38 -1.31 20.52
C SER A 153 -14.92 -0.16 21.38
N ASN A 154 -14.43 0.01 22.60
CA ASN A 154 -14.82 1.16 23.44
C ASN A 154 -14.52 2.51 22.78
N ARG A 155 -13.49 2.56 21.94
CA ARG A 155 -13.09 3.79 21.25
C ARG A 155 -13.85 4.04 19.96
N TYR A 156 -14.07 2.98 19.17
CA TYR A 156 -14.56 3.07 17.79
C TYR A 156 -15.98 2.48 17.60
N GLY A 157 -16.56 1.98 18.66
CA GLY A 157 -17.86 1.33 18.58
C GLY A 157 -17.81 -0.08 17.97
N ARG A 158 -18.98 -0.60 17.64
CA ARG A 158 -19.17 -1.87 16.95
C ARG A 158 -18.86 -1.70 15.47
N ALA A 159 -18.37 -2.75 14.82
CA ALA A 159 -18.14 -2.74 13.38
C ALA A 159 -19.47 -2.48 12.61
N VAL A 160 -19.32 -1.81 11.48
CA VAL A 160 -20.47 -1.51 10.60
C VAL A 160 -21.17 -2.80 10.18
N ASN A 161 -22.51 -2.75 10.07
CA ASN A 161 -23.36 -3.90 9.79
C ASN A 161 -23.13 -5.09 10.73
N GLN A 162 -22.84 -4.78 12.00
CA GLN A 162 -22.81 -5.78 13.07
C GLN A 162 -21.92 -6.99 12.75
N HIS A 163 -20.69 -6.74 12.30
CA HIS A 163 -19.71 -7.76 11.94
C HIS A 163 -19.97 -8.55 10.64
N GLN A 164 -21.13 -8.39 9.99
CA GLN A 164 -21.40 -9.10 8.73
C GLN A 164 -20.37 -8.79 7.65
N VAL A 165 -20.04 -7.51 7.45
CA VAL A 165 -19.00 -7.10 6.48
C VAL A 165 -17.64 -7.71 6.80
N THR A 166 -17.30 -7.81 8.10
CA THR A 166 -16.05 -8.48 8.52
C THR A 166 -16.07 -9.96 8.14
N LYS A 167 -17.19 -10.66 8.38
CA LYS A 167 -17.37 -12.06 7.98
C LYS A 167 -17.22 -12.21 6.47
N ASP A 168 -17.89 -11.39 5.68
CA ASP A 168 -17.88 -11.49 4.21
C ASP A 168 -16.46 -11.31 3.65
N ILE A 169 -15.71 -10.33 4.18
CA ILE A 169 -14.32 -10.13 3.79
C ILE A 169 -13.45 -11.31 4.22
N LEU A 170 -13.54 -11.76 5.48
CA LEU A 170 -12.74 -12.89 5.95
C LEU A 170 -13.06 -14.18 5.18
N SER A 171 -14.29 -14.40 4.76
CA SER A 171 -14.69 -15.59 3.99
C SER A 171 -13.98 -15.69 2.64
N LYS A 172 -13.53 -14.56 2.06
CA LYS A 172 -12.75 -14.54 0.82
C LYS A 172 -11.32 -15.10 1.02
N TYR A 173 -10.79 -15.05 2.25
CA TYR A 173 -9.41 -15.42 2.56
C TYR A 173 -9.30 -16.72 3.37
N TYR A 174 -10.37 -17.08 4.08
CA TYR A 174 -10.41 -18.24 4.97
C TYR A 174 -11.50 -19.22 4.53
N HIS A 175 -11.40 -19.71 3.28
CA HIS A 175 -12.42 -20.56 2.63
C HIS A 175 -12.75 -21.85 3.41
N ASN A 176 -11.77 -22.37 4.17
CA ASN A 176 -11.92 -23.63 4.91
C ASN A 176 -12.35 -23.39 6.36
N TYR A 177 -12.78 -22.18 6.72
CA TYR A 177 -13.20 -21.85 8.08
C TYR A 177 -14.71 -21.69 8.16
N ASP A 178 -15.29 -22.23 9.25
CA ASP A 178 -16.64 -21.88 9.69
C ASP A 178 -16.58 -20.51 10.38
N ILE A 179 -17.09 -19.48 9.71
CA ILE A 179 -17.04 -18.10 10.19
C ILE A 179 -18.39 -17.66 10.68
N THR A 180 -18.50 -17.42 11.97
CA THR A 180 -19.72 -16.97 12.65
C THR A 180 -19.52 -15.60 13.29
N TRP A 181 -20.63 -14.89 13.54
CA TRP A 181 -20.59 -13.65 14.30
C TRP A 181 -21.80 -13.49 15.21
N THR A 182 -21.67 -12.68 16.25
CA THR A 182 -22.76 -12.29 17.15
C THR A 182 -22.53 -10.87 17.66
N ASN A 183 -23.60 -10.21 18.04
CA ASN A 183 -23.54 -8.93 18.74
C ASN A 183 -23.33 -9.08 20.25
N ASP A 184 -23.46 -10.28 20.79
CA ASP A 184 -23.31 -10.55 22.20
C ASP A 184 -21.84 -10.62 22.61
N GLY A 185 -21.60 -10.35 23.90
CA GLY A 185 -20.29 -10.43 24.51
C GLY A 185 -19.41 -9.19 24.29
N TYR A 186 -18.34 -9.19 25.08
CA TYR A 186 -17.27 -8.19 25.07
C TYR A 186 -15.90 -8.87 25.02
#